data_18d4bb93a181bf45c29bc9cef2cef4f6
#
_entry.id   18d4bb93a181bf45c29bc9cef2cef4f6
#
_cell.length_a   1.000
_cell.length_b   1.000
_cell.length_c   1.000
_cell.angle_alpha   90.00
_cell.angle_beta   90.00
_cell.angle_gamma   90.00
#
_symmetry.space_group_name_H-M   'P 1'
#
loop_
_entity.id
_entity.type
_entity.pdbx_description
1 polymer ?
#
loop_
_entity_poly.entity_id
_entity_poly.type
_entity_poly.pdbx_seq_one_letter_code
_entity_poly.pdbx_strand_id
1 'polypeptide(L)'
;MTTPPTALDILRDTFGYQSFRPHQAEIVDAALRGRDVLAVMPTSAGKSICYQVPALALAARTGGLTLVVSPLISLMADQVGALRQAGVAASYLNSTLSGGERASVLHGIASGALALVYVAPERLDDPAFVETVSARGVALVAVDEAHCISQWGNDFRPSYQRIIEFLRALPARPPVMALTATATRAVRKDIVGALGLVDPFVVVASFDRPNLSFAVQRPRGRAEKDRMLVVFCRQRAERSGIVYCSSRRAVEEVCDGLRDEGLLATRYHAGLTSEERERNQDDFLYDRARVMVATNAFGMGIDKSNVSYVVHYNLPLSLENYYQEAGRAGRDGTKAECLLLYSPGDVHTAEFLLSRGEPREGLTPEQVEALAERDAERLRQMVFYATTTECLRAHILRYFGEEAPAFCGNCGNCLTDFEEVDATTDALKVVSCVARVAQRGRSAGASMIADVLRGSRGEKVLRRGFDTLSTYGIMADVPAGRVRELIDELVFRGVLARTGGDYPTIVLTGSSGAFLRREAPWDGPFVLKVARGVPKAARIPAAPEKTRAATDVSELDEVGQILYAELTELRGELAREQGVPSYFIFSNATLVDMCAKRPRTREEFLGVSGVGAKKAERYGDLFLARINS
;
A
#
# COMPACT_ATOMS: atom_id res chain seq x y z
N MET A 1 -41.76 -19.62 -10.56
CA MET A 1 -40.85 -18.81 -9.69
C MET A 1 -39.43 -19.32 -9.96
N THR A 2 -38.57 -18.52 -10.58
CA THR A 2 -37.19 -18.87 -10.78
C THR A 2 -36.47 -18.89 -9.44
N THR A 3 -35.73 -19.94 -9.15
CA THR A 3 -34.91 -20.04 -7.92
C THR A 3 -33.95 -18.84 -7.86
N PRO A 4 -33.83 -18.14 -6.72
CA PRO A 4 -32.91 -17.01 -6.63
C PRO A 4 -31.47 -17.47 -6.91
N PRO A 5 -30.64 -16.65 -7.58
CA PRO A 5 -29.30 -17.03 -7.97
C PRO A 5 -28.44 -17.33 -6.73
N THR A 6 -27.58 -18.33 -6.84
CA THR A 6 -26.60 -18.64 -5.80
C THR A 6 -25.47 -17.57 -5.80
N ALA A 7 -24.69 -17.51 -4.73
CA ALA A 7 -23.54 -16.62 -4.65
C ALA A 7 -22.53 -16.89 -5.79
N LEU A 8 -22.38 -18.15 -6.19
CA LEU A 8 -21.48 -18.52 -7.29
C LEU A 8 -22.03 -18.11 -8.65
N ASP A 9 -23.36 -18.20 -8.85
CA ASP A 9 -23.99 -17.70 -10.09
C ASP A 9 -23.80 -16.18 -10.22
N ILE A 10 -24.03 -15.43 -9.13
CA ILE A 10 -23.79 -13.99 -9.11
C ILE A 10 -22.32 -13.66 -9.42
N LEU A 11 -21.37 -14.42 -8.84
CA LEU A 11 -19.94 -14.23 -9.11
C LEU A 11 -19.61 -14.44 -10.59
N ARG A 12 -20.20 -15.46 -11.22
CA ARG A 12 -19.98 -15.79 -12.64
C ARG A 12 -20.65 -14.80 -13.58
N ASP A 13 -21.96 -14.59 -13.37
CA ASP A 13 -22.79 -13.88 -14.32
C ASP A 13 -22.57 -12.36 -14.26
N THR A 14 -22.36 -11.82 -13.03
CA THR A 14 -22.16 -10.37 -12.85
C THR A 14 -20.68 -9.98 -12.96
N PHE A 15 -19.78 -10.72 -12.32
CA PHE A 15 -18.37 -10.33 -12.22
C PHE A 15 -17.43 -11.10 -13.15
N GLY A 16 -17.88 -12.20 -13.79
CA GLY A 16 -17.09 -12.98 -14.75
C GLY A 16 -16.01 -13.87 -14.11
N TYR A 17 -16.08 -14.13 -12.81
CA TYR A 17 -15.13 -15.01 -12.12
C TYR A 17 -15.71 -16.40 -11.96
N GLN A 18 -15.00 -17.44 -12.42
CA GLN A 18 -15.47 -18.82 -12.41
C GLN A 18 -15.50 -19.44 -11.00
N SER A 19 -14.69 -18.94 -10.08
CA SER A 19 -14.60 -19.41 -8.70
C SER A 19 -14.19 -18.29 -7.75
N PHE A 20 -14.55 -18.43 -6.50
CA PHE A 20 -14.06 -17.57 -5.44
C PHE A 20 -12.55 -17.75 -5.22
N ARG A 21 -11.86 -16.67 -4.90
CA ARG A 21 -10.49 -16.71 -4.41
C ARG A 21 -10.46 -17.29 -2.97
N PRO A 22 -9.30 -17.71 -2.47
CA PRO A 22 -9.17 -18.19 -1.09
C PRO A 22 -9.88 -17.27 -0.09
N HIS A 23 -10.61 -17.85 0.86
CA HIS A 23 -11.39 -17.19 1.91
C HIS A 23 -12.65 -16.42 1.46
N GLN A 24 -12.81 -16.05 0.18
CA GLN A 24 -13.98 -15.28 -0.24
C GLN A 24 -15.28 -16.05 -0.06
N ALA A 25 -15.31 -17.35 -0.42
CA ALA A 25 -16.52 -18.19 -0.30
C ALA A 25 -17.01 -18.28 1.15
N GLU A 26 -16.08 -18.46 2.09
CA GLU A 26 -16.37 -18.60 3.53
C GLU A 26 -16.92 -17.27 4.10
N ILE A 27 -16.34 -16.13 3.69
CA ILE A 27 -16.77 -14.80 4.08
C ILE A 27 -18.17 -14.49 3.55
N VAL A 28 -18.43 -14.79 2.27
CA VAL A 28 -19.73 -14.61 1.62
C VAL A 28 -20.79 -15.47 2.29
N ASP A 29 -20.49 -16.72 2.57
CA ASP A 29 -21.40 -17.66 3.24
C ASP A 29 -21.72 -17.20 4.67
N ALA A 30 -20.74 -16.75 5.45
CA ALA A 30 -20.96 -16.21 6.78
C ALA A 30 -21.91 -14.99 6.77
N ALA A 31 -21.71 -14.06 5.82
CA ALA A 31 -22.58 -12.90 5.64
C ALA A 31 -24.01 -13.30 5.24
N LEU A 32 -24.17 -14.27 4.33
CA LEU A 32 -25.48 -14.77 3.90
C LEU A 32 -26.23 -15.54 4.99
N ARG A 33 -25.51 -16.08 5.99
CA ARG A 33 -26.10 -16.68 7.20
C ARG A 33 -26.43 -15.65 8.30
N GLY A 34 -26.19 -14.37 8.04
CA GLY A 34 -26.49 -13.30 9.00
C GLY A 34 -25.46 -13.17 10.15
N ARG A 35 -24.25 -13.74 10.00
CA ARG A 35 -23.17 -13.57 10.97
C ARG A 35 -22.40 -12.26 10.73
N ASP A 36 -21.94 -11.65 11.80
CA ASP A 36 -20.92 -10.60 11.70
C ASP A 36 -19.60 -11.17 11.17
N VAL A 37 -18.85 -10.37 10.43
CA VAL A 37 -17.60 -10.76 9.81
C VAL A 37 -16.51 -9.74 10.11
N LEU A 38 -15.30 -10.21 10.43
CA LEU A 38 -14.08 -9.42 10.37
C LEU A 38 -13.14 -10.06 9.34
N ALA A 39 -12.95 -9.41 8.19
CA ALA A 39 -12.08 -9.88 7.13
C ALA A 39 -10.86 -8.97 6.97
N VAL A 40 -9.68 -9.48 7.29
CA VAL A 40 -8.40 -8.82 7.02
C VAL A 40 -7.80 -9.48 5.79
N MET A 41 -7.81 -8.76 4.68
CA MET A 41 -7.40 -9.27 3.37
C MET A 41 -6.55 -8.21 2.66
N PRO A 42 -5.37 -8.57 2.12
CA PRO A 42 -4.51 -7.61 1.45
C PRO A 42 -5.21 -6.90 0.28
N THR A 43 -4.66 -5.78 -0.13
CA THR A 43 -5.11 -5.07 -1.33
C THR A 43 -5.05 -6.04 -2.51
N SER A 44 -6.04 -6.05 -3.41
CA SER A 44 -6.18 -7.01 -4.52
C SER A 44 -6.66 -8.43 -4.19
N ALA A 45 -6.84 -8.81 -2.92
CA ALA A 45 -7.47 -10.09 -2.58
C ALA A 45 -8.97 -10.15 -2.93
N GLY A 46 -9.54 -9.04 -3.42
CA GLY A 46 -10.93 -8.95 -3.84
C GLY A 46 -11.91 -8.73 -2.69
N LYS A 47 -11.56 -7.88 -1.73
CA LYS A 47 -12.43 -7.48 -0.60
C LYS A 47 -13.82 -7.05 -1.04
N SER A 48 -13.91 -6.25 -2.13
CA SER A 48 -15.20 -5.74 -2.62
C SER A 48 -16.17 -6.86 -3.00
N ILE A 49 -15.69 -7.94 -3.61
CA ILE A 49 -16.50 -9.11 -3.95
C ILE A 49 -17.12 -9.76 -2.71
N CYS A 50 -16.42 -9.73 -1.57
CA CYS A 50 -16.89 -10.34 -0.32
C CYS A 50 -18.18 -9.70 0.23
N TYR A 51 -18.44 -8.43 -0.07
CA TYR A 51 -19.71 -7.77 0.30
C TYR A 51 -20.64 -7.50 -0.89
N GLN A 52 -20.11 -7.36 -2.11
CA GLN A 52 -20.94 -7.14 -3.29
C GLN A 52 -21.76 -8.37 -3.67
N VAL A 53 -21.18 -9.56 -3.63
CA VAL A 53 -21.89 -10.81 -3.92
C VAL A 53 -23.03 -11.06 -2.92
N PRO A 54 -22.81 -11.02 -1.59
CA PRO A 54 -23.92 -11.18 -0.64
C PRO A 54 -24.94 -10.05 -0.75
N ALA A 55 -24.54 -8.82 -1.08
CA ALA A 55 -25.49 -7.72 -1.31
C ALA A 55 -26.49 -8.05 -2.43
N LEU A 56 -26.00 -8.55 -3.56
CA LEU A 56 -26.84 -8.95 -4.69
C LEU A 56 -27.68 -10.18 -4.38
N ALA A 57 -27.13 -11.15 -3.66
CA ALA A 57 -27.88 -12.33 -3.24
C ALA A 57 -29.04 -11.98 -2.27
N LEU A 58 -28.81 -11.08 -1.31
CA LEU A 58 -29.82 -10.60 -0.38
C LEU A 58 -30.87 -9.75 -1.10
N ALA A 59 -30.47 -8.89 -2.01
CA ALA A 59 -31.40 -8.11 -2.83
C ALA A 59 -32.30 -9.03 -3.68
N ALA A 60 -31.76 -10.07 -4.31
CA ALA A 60 -32.54 -11.05 -5.10
C ALA A 60 -33.48 -11.91 -4.25
N ARG A 61 -33.11 -12.26 -3.01
CA ARG A 61 -33.92 -13.12 -2.12
C ARG A 61 -35.01 -12.35 -1.38
N THR A 62 -34.67 -11.17 -0.87
CA THR A 62 -35.53 -10.44 0.09
C THR A 62 -35.85 -9.02 -0.34
N GLY A 63 -35.30 -8.56 -1.46
CA GLY A 63 -35.30 -7.14 -1.84
C GLY A 63 -34.47 -6.27 -0.87
N GLY A 64 -33.60 -6.85 -0.03
CA GLY A 64 -32.88 -6.16 1.03
C GLY A 64 -31.85 -5.16 0.49
N LEU A 65 -31.67 -4.05 1.21
CA LEU A 65 -30.66 -3.02 0.95
C LEU A 65 -29.36 -3.37 1.66
N THR A 66 -28.23 -3.26 0.95
CA THR A 66 -26.90 -3.28 1.57
C THR A 66 -26.31 -1.89 1.61
N LEU A 67 -25.82 -1.48 2.78
CA LEU A 67 -25.06 -0.24 2.95
C LEU A 67 -23.56 -0.56 3.02
N VAL A 68 -22.73 0.20 2.28
CA VAL A 68 -21.28 0.10 2.34
C VAL A 68 -20.74 1.42 2.87
N VAL A 69 -20.26 1.42 4.11
CA VAL A 69 -19.61 2.59 4.70
C VAL A 69 -18.16 2.62 4.21
N SER A 70 -17.78 3.71 3.52
CA SER A 70 -16.43 3.89 2.98
C SER A 70 -15.95 5.32 3.26
N PRO A 71 -14.65 5.51 3.57
CA PRO A 71 -14.12 6.84 3.92
C PRO A 71 -13.77 7.72 2.72
N LEU A 72 -13.96 7.22 1.49
CA LEU A 72 -13.33 7.75 0.31
C LEU A 72 -14.31 7.99 -0.83
N ILE A 73 -14.54 9.26 -1.14
CA ILE A 73 -15.45 9.71 -2.18
C ILE A 73 -15.07 9.16 -3.56
N SER A 74 -13.79 9.21 -3.92
CA SER A 74 -13.30 8.71 -5.21
C SER A 74 -13.50 7.20 -5.35
N LEU A 75 -13.21 6.42 -4.30
CA LEU A 75 -13.43 4.98 -4.30
C LEU A 75 -14.90 4.62 -4.49
N MET A 76 -15.81 5.37 -3.83
CA MET A 76 -17.25 5.16 -4.00
C MET A 76 -17.66 5.34 -5.46
N ALA A 77 -17.19 6.40 -6.11
CA ALA A 77 -17.51 6.69 -7.51
C ALA A 77 -16.99 5.58 -8.45
N ASP A 78 -15.75 5.13 -8.26
CA ASP A 78 -15.14 4.06 -9.05
C ASP A 78 -15.87 2.73 -8.85
N GLN A 79 -16.17 2.34 -7.62
CA GLN A 79 -16.89 1.10 -7.30
C GLN A 79 -18.31 1.11 -7.87
N VAL A 80 -19.04 2.21 -7.70
CA VAL A 80 -20.40 2.35 -8.26
C VAL A 80 -20.36 2.38 -9.78
N GLY A 81 -19.38 3.04 -10.39
CA GLY A 81 -19.16 3.03 -11.85
C GLY A 81 -18.99 1.62 -12.39
N ALA A 82 -18.10 0.83 -11.77
CA ALA A 82 -17.86 -0.56 -12.14
C ALA A 82 -19.11 -1.45 -11.96
N LEU A 83 -19.84 -1.27 -10.84
CA LEU A 83 -21.08 -2.00 -10.57
C LEU A 83 -22.17 -1.68 -11.59
N ARG A 84 -22.36 -0.41 -11.96
CA ARG A 84 -23.33 0.01 -12.99
C ARG A 84 -22.98 -0.56 -14.35
N GLN A 85 -21.71 -0.62 -14.72
CA GLN A 85 -21.28 -1.27 -15.97
C GLN A 85 -21.54 -2.79 -15.94
N ALA A 86 -21.41 -3.42 -14.77
CA ALA A 86 -21.83 -4.82 -14.58
C ALA A 86 -23.36 -4.98 -14.51
N GLY A 87 -24.13 -3.89 -14.62
CA GLY A 87 -25.60 -3.85 -14.61
C GLY A 87 -26.21 -3.97 -13.23
N VAL A 88 -25.47 -3.65 -12.20
CA VAL A 88 -25.95 -3.61 -10.82
C VAL A 88 -26.56 -2.24 -10.50
N ALA A 89 -27.74 -2.24 -9.88
CA ALA A 89 -28.40 -1.04 -9.39
C ALA A 89 -27.70 -0.56 -8.09
N ALA A 90 -26.66 0.27 -8.25
CA ALA A 90 -25.88 0.82 -7.15
C ALA A 90 -25.79 2.35 -7.23
N SER A 91 -25.62 3.00 -6.08
CA SER A 91 -25.39 4.43 -5.97
C SER A 91 -24.49 4.77 -4.79
N TYR A 92 -24.14 6.04 -4.62
CA TYR A 92 -23.41 6.53 -3.46
C TYR A 92 -24.04 7.79 -2.87
N LEU A 93 -23.78 8.04 -1.58
CA LEU A 93 -24.21 9.23 -0.85
C LEU A 93 -23.02 9.83 -0.10
N ASN A 94 -22.54 10.99 -0.55
CA ASN A 94 -21.42 11.70 0.03
C ASN A 94 -21.62 13.23 0.02
N SER A 95 -20.60 14.01 0.34
CA SER A 95 -20.68 15.47 0.44
C SER A 95 -20.62 16.20 -0.91
N THR A 96 -20.28 15.53 -2.00
CA THR A 96 -20.14 16.17 -3.33
C THR A 96 -21.43 16.22 -4.12
N LEU A 97 -22.46 15.45 -3.70
CA LEU A 97 -23.73 15.41 -4.39
C LEU A 97 -24.52 16.70 -4.21
N SER A 98 -25.10 17.18 -5.30
CA SER A 98 -26.11 18.24 -5.29
C SER A 98 -27.40 17.80 -4.55
N GLY A 99 -28.20 18.76 -4.14
CA GLY A 99 -29.49 18.45 -3.47
C GLY A 99 -30.42 17.56 -4.31
N GLY A 100 -30.45 17.75 -5.64
CA GLY A 100 -31.26 16.94 -6.55
C GLY A 100 -30.74 15.50 -6.68
N GLU A 101 -29.44 15.32 -6.81
CA GLU A 101 -28.82 13.98 -6.86
C GLU A 101 -29.03 13.23 -5.55
N ARG A 102 -28.86 13.92 -4.41
CA ARG A 102 -29.16 13.35 -3.08
C ARG A 102 -30.59 12.88 -2.97
N ALA A 103 -31.56 13.71 -3.36
CA ALA A 103 -32.99 13.35 -3.36
C ALA A 103 -33.26 12.13 -4.25
N SER A 104 -32.62 12.04 -5.42
CA SER A 104 -32.72 10.89 -6.33
C SER A 104 -32.21 9.60 -5.68
N VAL A 105 -31.09 9.66 -4.96
CA VAL A 105 -30.55 8.49 -4.24
C VAL A 105 -31.51 8.06 -3.12
N LEU A 106 -32.01 8.99 -2.29
CA LEU A 106 -32.97 8.68 -1.23
C LEU A 106 -34.24 8.08 -1.79
N HIS A 107 -34.77 8.61 -2.90
CA HIS A 107 -35.92 8.03 -3.59
C HIS A 107 -35.61 6.61 -4.10
N GLY A 108 -34.42 6.37 -4.68
CA GLY A 108 -34.00 5.04 -5.12
C GLY A 108 -33.87 4.03 -3.97
N ILE A 109 -33.49 4.48 -2.77
CA ILE A 109 -33.50 3.65 -1.55
C ILE A 109 -34.96 3.34 -1.16
N ALA A 110 -35.81 4.35 -1.01
CA ALA A 110 -37.18 4.20 -0.56
C ALA A 110 -38.02 3.32 -1.50
N SER A 111 -37.87 3.47 -2.81
CA SER A 111 -38.55 2.66 -3.82
C SER A 111 -38.06 1.23 -3.95
N GLY A 112 -36.91 0.89 -3.35
CA GLY A 112 -36.25 -0.42 -3.52
C GLY A 112 -35.55 -0.63 -4.86
N ALA A 113 -35.34 0.44 -5.63
CA ALA A 113 -34.63 0.39 -6.91
C ALA A 113 -33.12 0.14 -6.77
N LEU A 114 -32.56 0.40 -5.59
CA LEU A 114 -31.14 0.21 -5.30
C LEU A 114 -30.93 -1.04 -4.44
N ALA A 115 -30.01 -1.91 -4.88
CA ALA A 115 -29.58 -3.08 -4.13
C ALA A 115 -28.45 -2.75 -3.14
N LEU A 116 -27.57 -1.79 -3.51
CA LEU A 116 -26.37 -1.45 -2.77
C LEU A 116 -26.11 0.07 -2.84
N VAL A 117 -25.81 0.67 -1.68
CA VAL A 117 -25.49 2.10 -1.56
C VAL A 117 -24.22 2.29 -0.76
N TYR A 118 -23.24 2.95 -1.37
CA TYR A 118 -22.06 3.43 -0.66
C TYR A 118 -22.38 4.72 0.08
N VAL A 119 -21.94 4.83 1.33
CA VAL A 119 -22.23 6.00 2.17
C VAL A 119 -20.99 6.47 2.89
N ALA A 120 -20.76 7.79 2.87
CA ALA A 120 -19.69 8.39 3.66
C ALA A 120 -20.07 8.42 5.14
N PRO A 121 -19.15 8.15 6.08
CA PRO A 121 -19.45 8.11 7.51
C PRO A 121 -20.15 9.36 8.03
N GLU A 122 -19.87 10.53 7.45
CA GLU A 122 -20.46 11.83 7.80
C GLU A 122 -21.96 11.94 7.44
N ARG A 123 -22.49 10.99 6.69
CA ARG A 123 -23.91 10.95 6.29
C ARG A 123 -24.76 10.03 7.16
N LEU A 124 -24.11 9.27 8.04
CA LEU A 124 -24.83 8.32 8.89
C LEU A 124 -25.69 8.97 9.99
N ASP A 125 -25.47 10.24 10.30
CA ASP A 125 -26.26 11.05 11.23
C ASP A 125 -27.26 11.99 10.52
N ASP A 126 -27.37 11.93 9.18
CA ASP A 126 -28.35 12.67 8.39
C ASP A 126 -29.76 12.14 8.65
N PRO A 127 -30.69 12.95 9.26
CA PRO A 127 -31.99 12.44 9.66
C PRO A 127 -32.82 11.87 8.51
N ALA A 128 -32.78 12.51 7.32
CA ALA A 128 -33.55 12.04 6.15
C ALA A 128 -33.00 10.71 5.62
N PHE A 129 -31.67 10.50 5.69
CA PHE A 129 -31.04 9.22 5.34
C PHE A 129 -31.44 8.14 6.35
N VAL A 130 -31.30 8.41 7.66
CA VAL A 130 -31.60 7.45 8.73
C VAL A 130 -33.07 7.03 8.67
N GLU A 131 -34.02 7.98 8.49
CA GLU A 131 -35.43 7.70 8.35
C GLU A 131 -35.71 6.82 7.13
N THR A 132 -35.13 7.17 5.97
CA THR A 132 -35.33 6.43 4.72
C THR A 132 -34.83 4.98 4.83
N VAL A 133 -33.62 4.76 5.37
CA VAL A 133 -33.08 3.41 5.49
C VAL A 133 -33.73 2.60 6.59
N SER A 134 -34.20 3.24 7.67
CA SER A 134 -34.96 2.59 8.74
C SER A 134 -36.33 2.10 8.24
N ALA A 135 -37.02 2.89 7.43
CA ALA A 135 -38.27 2.51 6.83
C ALA A 135 -38.11 1.37 5.80
N ARG A 136 -37.02 1.40 5.02
CA ARG A 136 -36.72 0.38 4.00
C ARG A 136 -36.25 -0.93 4.59
N GLY A 137 -35.53 -0.88 5.69
CA GLY A 137 -34.78 -2.00 6.28
C GLY A 137 -33.43 -2.25 5.60
N VAL A 138 -32.43 -2.52 6.42
CA VAL A 138 -31.04 -2.80 6.00
C VAL A 138 -30.74 -4.28 6.20
N ALA A 139 -30.39 -4.97 5.12
CA ALA A 139 -30.08 -6.42 5.15
C ALA A 139 -28.63 -6.71 5.53
N LEU A 140 -27.70 -5.78 5.24
CA LEU A 140 -26.28 -5.93 5.49
C LEU A 140 -25.61 -4.55 5.59
N VAL A 141 -24.68 -4.39 6.53
CA VAL A 141 -23.77 -3.23 6.57
C VAL A 141 -22.35 -3.73 6.37
N ALA A 142 -21.69 -3.26 5.32
CA ALA A 142 -20.26 -3.47 5.12
C ALA A 142 -19.48 -2.20 5.50
N VAL A 143 -18.46 -2.35 6.32
CA VAL A 143 -17.55 -1.26 6.72
C VAL A 143 -16.22 -1.51 6.01
N ASP A 144 -15.99 -0.74 4.96
CA ASP A 144 -14.72 -0.80 4.22
C ASP A 144 -13.66 0.06 4.94
N GLU A 145 -12.39 -0.30 4.77
CA GLU A 145 -11.26 0.28 5.51
C GLU A 145 -11.54 0.37 7.04
N ALA A 146 -12.06 -0.72 7.60
CA ALA A 146 -12.50 -0.77 9.00
C ALA A 146 -11.40 -0.41 10.02
N HIS A 147 -10.12 -0.45 9.61
CA HIS A 147 -9.01 0.01 10.46
C HIS A 147 -9.10 1.51 10.82
N CYS A 148 -9.86 2.30 10.04
CA CYS A 148 -10.10 3.72 10.32
C CYS A 148 -10.89 3.98 11.61
N ILE A 149 -11.59 2.97 12.16
CA ILE A 149 -12.29 3.10 13.44
C ILE A 149 -11.35 3.03 14.64
N SER A 150 -10.19 2.40 14.46
CA SER A 150 -9.24 2.15 15.53
C SER A 150 -8.34 3.36 15.78
N GLN A 151 -8.34 3.87 17.00
CA GLN A 151 -7.38 4.89 17.43
C GLN A 151 -5.93 4.37 17.37
N TRP A 152 -5.78 3.06 17.35
CA TRP A 152 -4.51 2.36 17.22
C TRP A 152 -4.14 2.04 15.77
N GLY A 153 -5.01 2.38 14.81
CA GLY A 153 -4.76 2.25 13.37
C GLY A 153 -3.83 3.36 12.85
N ASN A 154 -3.32 3.18 11.64
CA ASN A 154 -2.47 4.15 10.93
C ASN A 154 -3.25 5.31 10.29
N ASP A 155 -4.58 5.19 10.16
CA ASP A 155 -5.49 6.18 9.55
C ASP A 155 -6.78 6.29 10.37
N PHE A 156 -6.66 6.70 11.65
CA PHE A 156 -7.84 6.89 12.50
C PHE A 156 -8.70 8.04 11.99
N ARG A 157 -10.01 7.80 11.87
CA ARG A 157 -11.01 8.79 11.46
C ARG A 157 -12.14 8.89 12.48
N PRO A 158 -12.28 10.02 13.18
CA PRO A 158 -13.34 10.22 14.18
C PRO A 158 -14.74 9.95 13.65
N SER A 159 -15.00 10.25 12.37
CA SER A 159 -16.30 10.02 11.72
C SER A 159 -16.72 8.55 11.71
N TYR A 160 -15.78 7.58 11.81
CA TYR A 160 -16.10 6.16 11.91
C TYR A 160 -16.78 5.77 13.23
N GLN A 161 -16.64 6.56 14.28
CA GLN A 161 -17.35 6.33 15.55
C GLN A 161 -18.87 6.44 15.39
N ARG A 162 -19.33 7.24 14.43
CA ARG A 162 -20.78 7.37 14.08
C ARG A 162 -21.41 6.07 13.58
N ILE A 163 -20.59 5.12 13.10
CA ILE A 163 -21.12 3.83 12.58
C ILE A 163 -21.85 3.07 13.70
N ILE A 164 -21.28 3.00 14.90
CA ILE A 164 -21.94 2.28 16.01
C ILE A 164 -23.23 2.98 16.48
N GLU A 165 -23.23 4.31 16.46
CA GLU A 165 -24.42 5.11 16.81
C GLU A 165 -25.54 4.88 15.78
N PHE A 166 -25.20 4.90 14.49
CA PHE A 166 -26.10 4.58 13.40
C PHE A 166 -26.66 3.15 13.51
N LEU A 167 -25.81 2.14 13.77
CA LEU A 167 -26.27 0.75 13.93
C LEU A 167 -27.26 0.59 15.10
N ARG A 168 -27.07 1.36 16.18
CA ARG A 168 -27.97 1.36 17.34
C ARG A 168 -29.30 2.09 17.07
N ALA A 169 -29.30 3.05 16.15
CA ALA A 169 -30.50 3.79 15.77
C ALA A 169 -31.43 3.01 14.83
N LEU A 170 -30.95 1.95 14.19
CA LEU A 170 -31.76 1.13 13.29
C LEU A 170 -32.78 0.28 14.09
N PRO A 171 -34.02 0.12 13.57
CA PRO A 171 -35.06 -0.69 14.23
C PRO A 171 -34.67 -2.16 14.48
N ALA A 172 -33.85 -2.71 13.58
CA ALA A 172 -33.22 -4.03 13.73
C ALA A 172 -31.76 -3.94 13.30
N ARG A 173 -30.86 -4.46 14.14
CA ARG A 173 -29.42 -4.50 13.84
C ARG A 173 -29.16 -5.49 12.70
N PRO A 174 -28.66 -5.04 11.54
CA PRO A 174 -28.23 -5.95 10.49
C PRO A 174 -26.91 -6.64 10.85
N PRO A 175 -26.53 -7.75 10.19
CA PRO A 175 -25.18 -8.26 10.24
C PRO A 175 -24.19 -7.22 9.71
N VAL A 176 -23.00 -7.18 10.33
CA VAL A 176 -21.94 -6.21 10.02
C VAL A 176 -20.70 -6.93 9.50
N MET A 177 -20.21 -6.48 8.35
CA MET A 177 -18.95 -6.94 7.77
C MET A 177 -17.89 -5.85 7.91
N ALA A 178 -16.87 -6.06 8.70
CA ALA A 178 -15.70 -5.20 8.81
C ALA A 178 -14.59 -5.73 7.89
N LEU A 179 -14.18 -4.93 6.90
CA LEU A 179 -13.16 -5.31 5.93
C LEU A 179 -12.00 -4.31 5.96
N THR A 180 -10.78 -4.82 5.94
CA THR A 180 -9.57 -3.98 5.87
C THR A 180 -8.43 -4.70 5.18
N ALA A 181 -7.49 -3.91 4.64
CA ALA A 181 -6.27 -4.46 4.03
C ALA A 181 -5.17 -4.72 5.06
N THR A 182 -5.12 -3.93 6.13
CA THR A 182 -4.03 -3.94 7.11
C THR A 182 -4.61 -3.84 8.51
N ALA A 183 -4.36 -4.84 9.34
CA ALA A 183 -4.72 -4.79 10.76
C ALA A 183 -3.82 -5.72 11.56
N THR A 184 -3.04 -5.16 12.47
CA THR A 184 -2.31 -5.93 13.48
C THR A 184 -3.28 -6.61 14.44
N ARG A 185 -2.82 -7.54 15.27
CA ARG A 185 -3.68 -8.22 16.24
C ARG A 185 -4.39 -7.24 17.19
N ALA A 186 -3.71 -6.15 17.59
CA ALA A 186 -4.30 -5.12 18.45
C ALA A 186 -5.42 -4.36 17.72
N VAL A 187 -5.19 -3.93 16.49
CA VAL A 187 -6.17 -3.22 15.66
C VAL A 187 -7.40 -4.10 15.40
N ARG A 188 -7.22 -5.41 15.13
CA ARG A 188 -8.34 -6.35 14.95
C ARG A 188 -9.25 -6.43 16.18
N LYS A 189 -8.65 -6.53 17.38
CA LYS A 189 -9.40 -6.54 18.63
C LYS A 189 -10.19 -5.25 18.84
N ASP A 190 -9.58 -4.13 18.50
CA ASP A 190 -10.21 -2.81 18.63
C ASP A 190 -11.39 -2.64 17.66
N ILE A 191 -11.23 -3.08 16.40
CA ILE A 191 -12.34 -3.08 15.40
C ILE A 191 -13.55 -3.85 15.92
N VAL A 192 -13.33 -5.06 16.47
CA VAL A 192 -14.42 -5.89 17.02
C VAL A 192 -15.18 -5.16 18.12
N GLY A 193 -14.44 -4.53 19.05
CA GLY A 193 -15.04 -3.78 20.16
C GLY A 193 -15.74 -2.51 19.69
N ALA A 194 -15.09 -1.72 18.85
CA ALA A 194 -15.59 -0.41 18.40
C ALA A 194 -16.82 -0.52 17.49
N LEU A 195 -16.93 -1.57 16.67
CA LEU A 195 -18.14 -1.83 15.85
C LEU A 195 -19.20 -2.66 16.59
N GLY A 196 -18.91 -3.15 17.81
CA GLY A 196 -19.82 -4.01 18.55
C GLY A 196 -20.15 -5.29 17.77
N LEU A 197 -19.15 -5.93 17.13
CA LEU A 197 -19.36 -7.18 16.41
C LEU A 197 -19.68 -8.32 17.38
N VAL A 198 -20.72 -9.10 17.08
CA VAL A 198 -21.20 -10.21 17.92
C VAL A 198 -20.74 -11.53 17.33
N ASP A 199 -19.93 -12.27 18.05
CA ASP A 199 -19.35 -13.56 17.62
C ASP A 199 -18.93 -13.58 16.13
N PRO A 200 -18.06 -12.63 15.70
CA PRO A 200 -17.78 -12.47 14.29
C PRO A 200 -17.04 -13.68 13.70
N PHE A 201 -17.35 -14.01 12.46
CA PHE A 201 -16.51 -14.87 11.65
C PHE A 201 -15.23 -14.12 11.29
N VAL A 202 -14.08 -14.51 11.85
CA VAL A 202 -12.82 -13.81 11.67
C VAL A 202 -11.95 -14.53 10.65
N VAL A 203 -11.58 -13.82 9.58
CA VAL A 203 -10.63 -14.28 8.57
C VAL A 203 -9.45 -13.32 8.48
N VAL A 204 -8.26 -13.87 8.52
CA VAL A 204 -7.01 -13.14 8.25
C VAL A 204 -6.31 -13.86 7.10
N ALA A 205 -6.44 -13.31 5.90
CA ALA A 205 -5.75 -13.83 4.73
C ALA A 205 -4.25 -13.50 4.80
N SER A 206 -3.44 -14.28 4.12
CA SER A 206 -2.01 -14.01 4.04
C SER A 206 -1.72 -12.64 3.42
N PHE A 207 -0.77 -11.93 4.01
CA PHE A 207 -0.23 -10.68 3.45
C PHE A 207 0.80 -10.93 2.34
N ASP A 208 1.07 -12.18 2.01
CA ASP A 208 1.99 -12.48 0.91
C ASP A 208 1.42 -12.09 -0.45
N ARG A 209 2.19 -11.32 -1.17
CA ARG A 209 1.93 -10.90 -2.54
C ARG A 209 3.08 -11.40 -3.43
N PRO A 210 3.05 -12.67 -3.85
CA PRO A 210 4.17 -13.28 -4.59
C PRO A 210 4.46 -12.60 -5.93
N ASN A 211 3.50 -11.90 -6.49
CA ASN A 211 3.66 -11.13 -7.72
C ASN A 211 4.38 -9.78 -7.53
N LEU A 212 4.56 -9.31 -6.29
CA LEU A 212 5.32 -8.09 -6.00
C LEU A 212 6.79 -8.40 -5.76
N SER A 213 7.68 -7.65 -6.37
CA SER A 213 9.11 -7.63 -6.08
C SER A 213 9.44 -6.39 -5.24
N PHE A 214 10.07 -6.56 -4.08
CA PHE A 214 10.44 -5.46 -3.19
C PHE A 214 11.93 -5.18 -3.29
N ALA A 215 12.32 -3.91 -3.44
CA ALA A 215 13.70 -3.48 -3.46
C ALA A 215 13.89 -2.20 -2.65
N VAL A 216 15.03 -2.07 -1.99
CA VAL A 216 15.47 -0.83 -1.33
C VAL A 216 16.80 -0.42 -1.95
N GLN A 217 16.90 0.84 -2.39
CA GLN A 217 18.13 1.45 -2.84
C GLN A 217 18.48 2.65 -1.96
N ARG A 218 19.79 2.87 -1.73
CA ARG A 218 20.31 3.88 -0.81
C ARG A 218 21.20 4.87 -1.56
N PRO A 219 20.60 5.86 -2.26
CA PRO A 219 21.35 6.90 -2.96
C PRO A 219 22.19 7.75 -2.00
N ARG A 220 23.39 8.15 -2.43
CA ARG A 220 24.31 8.97 -1.64
C ARG A 220 23.94 10.44 -1.55
N GLY A 221 22.85 10.86 -2.20
CA GLY A 221 22.35 12.23 -2.18
C GLY A 221 21.24 12.42 -3.19
N ARG A 222 20.69 13.65 -3.20
CA ARG A 222 19.52 13.97 -4.03
C ARG A 222 19.76 13.75 -5.52
N ALA A 223 20.87 14.22 -6.07
CA ALA A 223 21.16 14.07 -7.50
C ALA A 223 21.27 12.61 -7.96
N GLU A 224 21.78 11.71 -7.11
CA GLU A 224 21.79 10.28 -7.40
C GLU A 224 20.39 9.68 -7.29
N LYS A 225 19.60 10.11 -6.29
CA LYS A 225 18.21 9.71 -6.08
C LYS A 225 17.34 10.05 -7.29
N ASP A 226 17.43 11.29 -7.77
CA ASP A 226 16.71 11.77 -8.95
C ASP A 226 17.10 10.98 -10.20
N ARG A 227 18.41 10.76 -10.42
CA ARG A 227 18.92 9.96 -11.54
C ARG A 227 18.42 8.52 -11.49
N MET A 228 18.44 7.89 -10.31
CA MET A 228 17.93 6.53 -10.13
C MET A 228 16.44 6.44 -10.47
N LEU A 229 15.64 7.40 -10.02
CA LEU A 229 14.22 7.47 -10.34
C LEU A 229 13.97 7.62 -11.85
N VAL A 230 14.67 8.56 -12.50
CA VAL A 230 14.55 8.80 -13.94
C VAL A 230 14.91 7.54 -14.73
N VAL A 231 16.04 6.90 -14.42
CA VAL A 231 16.47 5.66 -15.08
C VAL A 231 15.43 4.55 -14.89
N PHE A 232 14.92 4.40 -13.66
CA PHE A 232 13.92 3.39 -13.35
C PHE A 232 12.62 3.60 -14.15
N CYS A 233 12.09 4.84 -14.18
CA CYS A 233 10.87 5.16 -14.92
C CYS A 233 11.07 5.07 -16.43
N ARG A 234 12.23 5.50 -16.96
CA ARG A 234 12.54 5.45 -18.40
C ARG A 234 12.59 4.01 -18.93
N GLN A 235 13.14 3.07 -18.15
CA GLN A 235 13.13 1.64 -18.50
C GLN A 235 11.72 1.04 -18.54
N ARG A 236 10.70 1.76 -18.03
CA ARG A 236 9.30 1.35 -17.90
C ARG A 236 8.34 2.36 -18.50
N ALA A 237 8.79 3.16 -19.49
CA ALA A 237 8.04 4.28 -20.06
C ALA A 237 6.64 3.90 -20.56
N GLU A 238 6.46 2.67 -21.06
CA GLU A 238 5.19 2.14 -21.56
C GLU A 238 4.29 1.58 -20.44
N ARG A 239 4.77 1.54 -19.20
CA ARG A 239 4.04 0.98 -18.07
C ARG A 239 3.53 2.09 -17.16
N SER A 240 2.35 1.89 -16.56
CA SER A 240 1.81 2.82 -15.57
C SER A 240 2.45 2.58 -14.20
N GLY A 241 2.83 3.66 -13.52
CA GLY A 241 3.43 3.60 -12.19
C GLY A 241 3.09 4.79 -11.30
N ILE A 242 3.32 4.62 -10.00
CA ILE A 242 3.09 5.67 -8.99
C ILE A 242 4.41 5.96 -8.28
N VAL A 243 4.71 7.24 -8.07
CA VAL A 243 5.86 7.73 -7.29
C VAL A 243 5.35 8.50 -6.08
N TYR A 244 5.58 7.96 -4.88
CA TYR A 244 5.18 8.59 -3.63
C TYR A 244 6.26 9.49 -3.07
N CYS A 245 5.88 10.73 -2.73
CA CYS A 245 6.72 11.73 -2.10
C CYS A 245 6.13 12.20 -0.77
N SER A 246 6.98 12.58 0.19
CA SER A 246 6.56 12.98 1.53
C SER A 246 5.95 14.38 1.62
N SER A 247 6.13 15.25 0.61
CA SER A 247 5.67 16.63 0.63
C SER A 247 5.17 17.11 -0.73
N ARG A 248 4.29 18.12 -0.72
CA ARG A 248 3.78 18.79 -1.93
C ARG A 248 4.93 19.31 -2.81
N ARG A 249 5.91 19.98 -2.19
CA ARG A 249 7.09 20.49 -2.87
C ARG A 249 7.89 19.37 -3.56
N ALA A 250 8.11 18.24 -2.89
CA ALA A 250 8.81 17.10 -3.49
C ALA A 250 8.03 16.52 -4.68
N VAL A 251 6.69 16.49 -4.60
CA VAL A 251 5.83 16.07 -5.72
C VAL A 251 6.03 16.95 -6.93
N GLU A 252 6.01 18.28 -6.73
CA GLU A 252 6.21 19.25 -7.82
C GLU A 252 7.58 19.07 -8.47
N GLU A 253 8.66 19.13 -7.67
CA GLU A 253 10.03 19.02 -8.15
C GLU A 253 10.31 17.69 -8.86
N VAL A 254 9.80 16.57 -8.36
CA VAL A 254 9.97 15.23 -8.97
C VAL A 254 9.16 15.11 -10.25
N CYS A 255 7.92 15.62 -10.27
CA CYS A 255 7.07 15.58 -11.46
C CYS A 255 7.69 16.39 -12.60
N ASP A 256 8.13 17.61 -12.31
CA ASP A 256 8.77 18.48 -13.30
C ASP A 256 10.07 17.85 -13.82
N GLY A 257 10.92 17.29 -12.93
CA GLY A 257 12.13 16.58 -13.33
C GLY A 257 11.87 15.36 -14.23
N LEU A 258 10.78 14.60 -14.00
CA LEU A 258 10.41 13.50 -14.89
C LEU A 258 9.91 14.00 -16.26
N ARG A 259 9.18 15.13 -16.29
CA ARG A 259 8.71 15.76 -17.54
C ARG A 259 9.85 16.33 -18.36
N ASP A 260 10.82 16.98 -17.72
CA ASP A 260 12.03 17.51 -18.37
C ASP A 260 12.84 16.39 -19.06
N GLU A 261 12.75 15.17 -18.55
CA GLU A 261 13.34 13.97 -19.12
C GLU A 261 12.45 13.25 -20.17
N GLY A 262 11.33 13.88 -20.56
CA GLY A 262 10.41 13.40 -21.61
C GLY A 262 9.44 12.31 -21.16
N LEU A 263 9.27 12.09 -19.85
CA LEU A 263 8.33 11.09 -19.34
C LEU A 263 6.92 11.70 -19.19
N LEU A 264 5.89 10.92 -19.52
CA LEU A 264 4.48 11.30 -19.39
C LEU A 264 4.07 11.24 -17.90
N ALA A 265 4.44 12.27 -17.13
CA ALA A 265 4.17 12.35 -15.70
C ALA A 265 3.07 13.37 -15.37
N THR A 266 2.26 13.07 -14.35
CA THR A 266 1.29 13.99 -13.73
C THR A 266 1.43 13.96 -12.22
N ARG A 267 0.78 14.89 -11.51
CA ARG A 267 0.96 15.10 -10.06
C ARG A 267 -0.36 15.11 -9.31
N TYR A 268 -0.32 14.69 -8.04
CA TYR A 268 -1.49 14.72 -7.17
C TYR A 268 -1.12 15.00 -5.72
N HIS A 269 -1.67 16.06 -5.14
CA HIS A 269 -1.55 16.38 -3.71
C HIS A 269 -2.67 17.33 -3.27
N ALA A 270 -2.89 17.44 -1.98
CA ALA A 270 -3.98 18.24 -1.39
C ALA A 270 -3.87 19.77 -1.63
N GLY A 271 -2.75 20.26 -2.14
CA GLY A 271 -2.58 21.67 -2.48
C GLY A 271 -3.07 22.06 -3.87
N LEU A 272 -3.44 21.11 -4.71
CA LEU A 272 -4.04 21.35 -6.03
C LEU A 272 -5.53 21.71 -5.89
N THR A 273 -6.08 22.45 -6.86
CA THR A 273 -7.53 22.68 -6.94
C THR A 273 -8.29 21.36 -7.18
N SER A 274 -9.59 21.36 -6.93
CA SER A 274 -10.40 20.14 -7.17
C SER A 274 -10.38 19.75 -8.64
N GLU A 275 -10.47 20.73 -9.54
CA GLU A 275 -10.45 20.54 -11.00
C GLU A 275 -9.10 20.02 -11.49
N GLU A 276 -7.98 20.51 -10.91
CA GLU A 276 -6.65 19.99 -11.24
C GLU A 276 -6.48 18.55 -10.75
N ARG A 277 -6.94 18.25 -9.54
CA ARG A 277 -6.89 16.88 -9.00
C ARG A 277 -7.67 15.91 -9.86
N GLU A 278 -8.88 16.25 -10.25
CA GLU A 278 -9.74 15.45 -11.11
C GLU A 278 -9.08 15.23 -12.48
N ARG A 279 -8.65 16.31 -13.16
CA ARG A 279 -7.96 16.23 -14.44
C ARG A 279 -6.69 15.36 -14.39
N ASN A 280 -5.83 15.57 -13.39
CA ASN A 280 -4.58 14.83 -13.26
C ASN A 280 -4.83 13.35 -12.92
N GLN A 281 -5.86 13.06 -12.13
CA GLN A 281 -6.30 11.70 -11.86
C GLN A 281 -6.83 11.04 -13.13
N ASP A 282 -7.65 11.73 -13.91
CA ASP A 282 -8.15 11.25 -15.19
C ASP A 282 -7.02 11.00 -16.19
N ASP A 283 -6.04 11.91 -16.29
CA ASP A 283 -4.89 11.70 -17.15
C ASP A 283 -4.14 10.41 -16.83
N PHE A 284 -4.04 10.07 -15.54
CA PHE A 284 -3.43 8.82 -15.11
C PHE A 284 -4.35 7.61 -15.32
N LEU A 285 -5.65 7.73 -15.00
CA LEU A 285 -6.61 6.63 -15.16
C LEU A 285 -6.80 6.23 -16.63
N TYR A 286 -6.82 7.23 -17.52
CA TYR A 286 -6.99 7.02 -18.97
C TYR A 286 -5.66 6.83 -19.73
N ASP A 287 -4.56 6.57 -19.02
CA ASP A 287 -3.22 6.31 -19.60
C ASP A 287 -2.65 7.47 -20.44
N ARG A 288 -3.19 8.70 -20.30
CA ARG A 288 -2.62 9.93 -20.89
C ARG A 288 -1.33 10.34 -20.18
N ALA A 289 -1.25 10.10 -18.88
CA ALA A 289 -0.02 10.13 -18.10
C ALA A 289 0.33 8.71 -17.62
N ARG A 290 1.59 8.31 -17.77
CA ARG A 290 2.07 6.99 -17.36
C ARG A 290 2.59 6.98 -15.92
N VAL A 291 3.07 8.11 -15.43
CA VAL A 291 3.63 8.23 -14.07
C VAL A 291 2.78 9.21 -13.27
N MET A 292 2.24 8.75 -12.15
CA MET A 292 1.60 9.61 -11.16
C MET A 292 2.60 9.91 -10.04
N VAL A 293 2.97 11.18 -9.86
CA VAL A 293 3.78 11.62 -8.72
C VAL A 293 2.87 12.21 -7.66
N ALA A 294 2.87 11.67 -6.43
CA ALA A 294 1.86 12.04 -5.46
C ALA A 294 2.33 11.99 -4.00
N THR A 295 1.62 12.70 -3.13
CA THR A 295 1.65 12.42 -1.68
C THR A 295 0.71 11.25 -1.36
N ASN A 296 0.68 10.81 -0.09
CA ASN A 296 -0.28 9.83 0.42
C ASN A 296 -1.77 10.23 0.19
N ALA A 297 -2.06 11.51 -0.14
CA ALA A 297 -3.39 11.95 -0.55
C ALA A 297 -3.89 11.25 -1.84
N PHE A 298 -2.99 10.82 -2.72
CA PHE A 298 -3.28 9.96 -3.85
C PHE A 298 -3.12 8.50 -3.44
N GLY A 299 -4.07 8.01 -2.73
CA GLY A 299 -3.84 6.69 -2.19
C GLY A 299 -5.12 5.94 -1.98
N MET A 300 -5.88 6.34 -1.04
CA MET A 300 -7.12 5.69 -0.73
C MET A 300 -8.14 6.00 -1.84
N GLY A 301 -8.67 4.96 -2.48
CA GLY A 301 -9.74 5.12 -3.48
C GLY A 301 -9.35 4.96 -4.95
N ILE A 302 -8.10 4.67 -5.28
CA ILE A 302 -7.70 4.43 -6.67
C ILE A 302 -7.66 2.95 -6.93
N ASP A 303 -8.50 2.50 -7.86
CA ASP A 303 -8.61 1.09 -8.26
C ASP A 303 -8.10 0.84 -9.70
N LYS A 304 -7.03 1.56 -10.09
CA LYS A 304 -6.33 1.29 -11.36
C LYS A 304 -5.60 -0.03 -11.25
N SER A 305 -6.10 -1.06 -11.94
CA SER A 305 -5.58 -2.43 -11.83
C SER A 305 -4.25 -2.66 -12.54
N ASN A 306 -3.91 -1.83 -13.54
CA ASN A 306 -2.74 -1.99 -14.40
C ASN A 306 -1.51 -1.19 -13.95
N VAL A 307 -1.38 -0.86 -12.67
CA VAL A 307 -0.17 -0.24 -12.09
C VAL A 307 0.93 -1.30 -11.99
N SER A 308 2.00 -1.15 -12.76
CA SER A 308 3.09 -2.12 -12.85
C SER A 308 4.23 -1.87 -11.87
N TYR A 309 4.33 -0.65 -11.30
CA TYR A 309 5.34 -0.34 -10.30
C TYR A 309 4.89 0.77 -9.35
N VAL A 310 5.43 0.71 -8.14
CA VAL A 310 5.33 1.78 -7.14
C VAL A 310 6.73 2.14 -6.66
N VAL A 311 7.06 3.42 -6.71
CA VAL A 311 8.33 3.95 -6.18
C VAL A 311 8.03 4.85 -4.98
N HIS A 312 8.66 4.57 -3.85
CA HIS A 312 8.69 5.48 -2.73
C HIS A 312 9.96 6.33 -2.85
N TYR A 313 9.79 7.57 -3.29
CA TYR A 313 10.90 8.52 -3.38
C TYR A 313 11.39 8.95 -2.00
N ASN A 314 10.51 9.07 -1.01
CA ASN A 314 10.84 9.29 0.40
C ASN A 314 10.38 8.12 1.26
N LEU A 315 10.93 8.02 2.48
CA LEU A 315 10.53 7.02 3.47
C LEU A 315 9.07 7.23 3.91
N PRO A 316 8.20 6.23 3.81
CA PRO A 316 6.87 6.26 4.43
C PRO A 316 6.93 6.35 5.95
N LEU A 317 5.85 6.84 6.59
CA LEU A 317 5.79 7.02 8.04
C LEU A 317 5.70 5.70 8.80
N SER A 318 5.22 4.64 8.17
CA SER A 318 5.07 3.31 8.76
C SER A 318 5.14 2.20 7.71
N LEU A 319 5.33 0.96 8.17
CA LEU A 319 5.34 -0.20 7.30
C LEU A 319 3.93 -0.52 6.76
N GLU A 320 2.89 -0.18 7.50
CA GLU A 320 1.49 -0.28 7.04
C GLU A 320 1.22 0.67 5.87
N ASN A 321 1.65 1.94 5.97
CA ASN A 321 1.54 2.90 4.86
C ASN A 321 2.30 2.39 3.63
N TYR A 322 3.56 1.96 3.83
CA TYR A 322 4.37 1.37 2.77
C TYR A 322 3.67 0.20 2.09
N TYR A 323 3.15 -0.75 2.87
CA TYR A 323 2.49 -1.95 2.33
C TYR A 323 1.19 -1.61 1.59
N GLN A 324 0.38 -0.68 2.09
CA GLN A 324 -0.84 -0.21 1.41
C GLN A 324 -0.52 0.48 0.08
N GLU A 325 0.49 1.34 0.06
CA GLU A 325 0.92 2.09 -1.12
C GLU A 325 1.59 1.17 -2.15
N ALA A 326 2.52 0.32 -1.73
CA ALA A 326 3.15 -0.71 -2.57
C ALA A 326 2.12 -1.71 -3.13
N GLY A 327 1.11 -2.06 -2.33
CA GLY A 327 0.02 -2.95 -2.70
C GLY A 327 -0.89 -2.46 -3.83
N ARG A 328 -0.72 -1.21 -4.30
CA ARG A 328 -1.40 -0.69 -5.49
C ARG A 328 -0.84 -1.27 -6.77
N ALA A 329 0.42 -1.69 -6.76
CA ALA A 329 1.02 -2.39 -7.87
C ALA A 329 0.45 -3.81 -8.04
N GLY A 330 0.32 -4.25 -9.27
CA GLY A 330 -0.06 -5.62 -9.63
C GLY A 330 -1.38 -6.09 -9.02
N ARG A 331 -2.40 -5.25 -8.97
CA ARG A 331 -3.73 -5.63 -8.45
C ARG A 331 -4.41 -6.69 -9.29
N ASP A 332 -4.12 -6.72 -10.56
CA ASP A 332 -4.59 -7.73 -11.51
C ASP A 332 -3.84 -9.07 -11.40
N GLY A 333 -2.83 -9.17 -10.52
CA GLY A 333 -2.02 -10.37 -10.32
C GLY A 333 -0.78 -10.44 -11.21
N THR A 334 -0.57 -9.49 -12.12
CA THR A 334 0.65 -9.40 -12.93
C THR A 334 1.86 -9.06 -12.08
N LYS A 335 3.07 -9.41 -12.55
CA LYS A 335 4.33 -9.07 -11.87
C LYS A 335 4.48 -7.56 -11.78
N ALA A 336 4.82 -7.06 -10.59
CA ALA A 336 4.99 -5.64 -10.34
C ALA A 336 6.15 -5.36 -9.38
N GLU A 337 6.71 -4.16 -9.47
CA GLU A 337 7.92 -3.77 -8.77
C GLU A 337 7.63 -2.67 -7.74
N CYS A 338 8.16 -2.85 -6.52
CA CYS A 338 8.06 -1.88 -5.43
C CYS A 338 9.47 -1.45 -5.04
N LEU A 339 9.82 -0.20 -5.34
CA LEU A 339 11.14 0.36 -5.07
C LEU A 339 11.06 1.43 -3.98
N LEU A 340 11.89 1.32 -2.95
CA LEU A 340 12.09 2.36 -1.94
C LEU A 340 13.48 3.01 -2.16
N LEU A 341 13.50 4.33 -2.35
CA LEU A 341 14.71 5.15 -2.42
C LEU A 341 14.95 5.78 -1.04
N TYR A 342 15.66 5.09 -0.18
CA TYR A 342 15.91 5.50 1.19
C TYR A 342 17.11 6.43 1.32
N SER A 343 16.95 7.53 2.04
CA SER A 343 18.02 8.40 2.49
C SER A 343 17.88 8.68 4.00
N PRO A 344 18.98 8.75 4.77
CA PRO A 344 18.89 9.04 6.22
C PRO A 344 18.18 10.36 6.54
N GLY A 345 18.23 11.35 5.64
CA GLY A 345 17.49 12.61 5.77
C GLY A 345 15.97 12.45 5.72
N ASP A 346 15.47 11.37 5.11
CA ASP A 346 14.03 11.09 5.08
C ASP A 346 13.46 10.83 6.48
N VAL A 347 14.28 10.28 7.40
CA VAL A 347 13.87 10.02 8.78
C VAL A 347 13.53 11.32 9.51
N HIS A 348 14.38 12.36 9.36
CA HIS A 348 14.10 13.68 9.97
C HIS A 348 12.84 14.31 9.39
N THR A 349 12.61 14.15 8.08
CA THR A 349 11.38 14.63 7.45
C THR A 349 10.16 13.89 8.02
N ALA A 350 10.26 12.57 8.21
CA ALA A 350 9.19 11.75 8.78
C ALA A 350 8.91 12.13 10.25
N GLU A 351 9.94 12.29 11.08
CA GLU A 351 9.82 12.75 12.47
C GLU A 351 9.14 14.14 12.55
N PHE A 352 9.55 15.06 11.68
CA PHE A 352 8.94 16.39 11.59
C PHE A 352 7.45 16.33 11.18
N LEU A 353 7.09 15.47 10.21
CA LEU A 353 5.70 15.29 9.81
C LEU A 353 4.86 14.70 10.94
N LEU A 354 5.38 13.73 11.69
CA LEU A 354 4.71 13.14 12.85
C LEU A 354 4.51 14.17 13.97
N SER A 355 5.49 15.05 14.22
CA SER A 355 5.39 16.09 15.25
C SER A 355 4.40 17.21 14.92
N ARG A 356 4.07 17.40 13.62
CA ARG A 356 3.12 18.40 13.12
C ARG A 356 1.76 17.83 12.75
N GLY A 357 1.49 16.58 13.09
CA GLY A 357 0.18 15.96 12.88
C GLY A 357 -0.96 16.82 13.44
N GLU A 358 -2.12 16.78 12.80
CA GLU A 358 -3.29 17.54 13.25
C GLU A 358 -3.58 17.26 14.72
N PRO A 359 -3.95 18.30 15.51
CA PRO A 359 -4.37 18.12 16.89
C PRO A 359 -5.50 17.09 16.93
N ARG A 360 -5.30 16.00 17.62
CA ARG A 360 -6.32 14.96 17.79
C ARG A 360 -7.27 15.44 18.87
N GLU A 361 -8.31 16.17 18.48
CA GLU A 361 -9.33 16.71 19.39
C GLU A 361 -9.96 15.58 20.22
N GLY A 362 -10.21 15.85 21.51
CA GLY A 362 -10.87 14.93 22.45
C GLY A 362 -9.97 13.90 23.13
N LEU A 363 -8.63 13.93 22.92
CA LEU A 363 -7.69 13.04 23.62
C LEU A 363 -7.09 13.68 24.86
N THR A 364 -6.83 12.86 25.89
CA THR A 364 -6.06 13.30 27.07
C THR A 364 -4.56 13.44 26.72
N PRO A 365 -3.79 14.23 27.51
CA PRO A 365 -2.34 14.36 27.32
C PRO A 365 -1.62 13.00 27.30
N GLU A 366 -2.01 12.07 28.18
CA GLU A 366 -1.42 10.73 28.25
C GLU A 366 -1.73 9.90 26.98
N GLN A 367 -2.92 10.07 26.41
CA GLN A 367 -3.29 9.42 25.15
C GLN A 367 -2.48 9.99 23.97
N VAL A 368 -2.26 11.31 23.97
CA VAL A 368 -1.43 11.97 22.94
C VAL A 368 0.02 11.47 23.01
N GLU A 369 0.60 11.37 24.21
CA GLU A 369 1.95 10.86 24.43
C GLU A 369 2.07 9.38 24.00
N ALA A 370 1.14 8.52 24.38
CA ALA A 370 1.12 7.12 24.00
C ALA A 370 1.01 6.92 22.47
N LEU A 371 0.29 7.81 21.77
CA LEU A 371 0.19 7.79 20.32
C LEU A 371 1.50 8.26 19.67
N ALA A 372 2.14 9.30 20.20
CA ALA A 372 3.42 9.78 19.69
C ALA A 372 4.53 8.71 19.84
N GLU A 373 4.58 8.00 20.96
CA GLU A 373 5.50 6.88 21.16
C GLU A 373 5.27 5.75 20.12
N ARG A 374 4.01 5.44 19.81
CA ARG A 374 3.68 4.43 18.80
C ARG A 374 4.05 4.87 17.40
N ASP A 375 3.77 6.11 17.04
CA ASP A 375 4.13 6.64 15.73
C ASP A 375 5.66 6.61 15.56
N ALA A 376 6.41 6.93 16.63
CA ALA A 376 7.86 6.78 16.67
C ALA A 376 8.31 5.32 16.52
N GLU A 377 7.62 4.35 17.16
CA GLU A 377 7.92 2.92 17.00
C GLU A 377 7.64 2.43 15.59
N ARG A 378 6.52 2.81 14.99
CA ARG A 378 6.20 2.49 13.59
C ARG A 378 7.25 3.01 12.62
N LEU A 379 7.70 4.26 12.83
CA LEU A 379 8.78 4.83 12.03
C LEU A 379 10.08 4.05 12.22
N ARG A 380 10.44 3.63 13.44
CA ARG A 380 11.60 2.77 13.69
C ARG A 380 11.52 1.46 12.91
N GLN A 381 10.35 0.80 12.88
CA GLN A 381 10.14 -0.43 12.10
C GLN A 381 10.29 -0.18 10.59
N MET A 382 9.81 0.96 10.10
CA MET A 382 9.98 1.33 8.69
C MET A 382 11.45 1.63 8.35
N VAL A 383 12.19 2.30 9.22
CA VAL A 383 13.64 2.53 9.08
C VAL A 383 14.39 1.20 9.07
N PHE A 384 14.01 0.28 9.97
CA PHE A 384 14.58 -1.06 9.97
C PHE A 384 14.35 -1.79 8.64
N TYR A 385 13.13 -1.78 8.13
CA TYR A 385 12.83 -2.33 6.81
C TYR A 385 13.72 -1.73 5.72
N ALA A 386 13.93 -0.41 5.75
CA ALA A 386 14.77 0.28 4.77
C ALA A 386 16.27 0.02 4.93
N THR A 387 16.72 -0.47 6.09
CA THR A 387 18.13 -0.66 6.40
C THR A 387 18.57 -2.11 6.58
N THR A 388 17.61 -3.03 6.73
CA THR A 388 17.91 -4.45 6.89
C THR A 388 18.56 -5.07 5.66
N THR A 389 19.34 -6.11 5.86
CA THR A 389 19.86 -7.02 4.83
C THR A 389 19.13 -8.36 4.81
N GLU A 390 18.14 -8.54 5.69
CA GLU A 390 17.26 -9.71 5.67
C GLU A 390 16.28 -9.66 4.50
N CYS A 391 15.57 -10.75 4.27
CA CYS A 391 14.55 -10.82 3.25
C CYS A 391 13.44 -9.78 3.50
N LEU A 392 13.28 -8.83 2.59
CA LEU A 392 12.30 -7.74 2.69
C LEU A 392 10.87 -8.25 2.79
N ARG A 393 10.51 -9.28 2.01
CA ARG A 393 9.19 -9.92 2.05
C ARG A 393 8.94 -10.59 3.40
N ALA A 394 9.90 -11.35 3.90
CA ALA A 394 9.77 -12.03 5.19
C ALA A 394 9.62 -11.01 6.34
N HIS A 395 10.26 -9.85 6.23
CA HIS A 395 10.11 -8.79 7.21
C HIS A 395 8.67 -8.24 7.23
N ILE A 396 8.08 -7.95 6.06
CA ILE A 396 6.67 -7.52 5.95
C ILE A 396 5.74 -8.56 6.56
N LEU A 397 5.88 -9.83 6.21
CA LEU A 397 4.99 -10.90 6.70
C LEU A 397 5.08 -11.04 8.22
N ARG A 398 6.28 -11.05 8.78
CA ARG A 398 6.51 -11.10 10.24
C ARG A 398 5.93 -9.89 10.97
N TYR A 399 6.01 -8.71 10.38
CA TYR A 399 5.41 -7.49 10.94
C TYR A 399 3.89 -7.64 11.12
N PHE A 400 3.20 -8.24 10.16
CA PHE A 400 1.76 -8.52 10.25
C PHE A 400 1.41 -9.78 11.04
N GLY A 401 2.41 -10.48 11.61
CA GLY A 401 2.24 -11.63 12.48
C GLY A 401 2.14 -12.96 11.76
N GLU A 402 2.67 -13.05 10.52
CA GLU A 402 2.79 -14.29 9.77
C GLU A 402 4.17 -14.92 9.93
N GLU A 403 4.22 -16.24 9.93
CA GLU A 403 5.45 -16.99 9.74
C GLU A 403 5.91 -16.83 8.28
N ALA A 404 7.20 -16.58 8.09
CA ALA A 404 7.74 -16.37 6.76
C ALA A 404 9.09 -17.03 6.60
N PRO A 405 9.39 -17.61 5.42
CA PRO A 405 10.71 -18.15 5.12
C PRO A 405 11.75 -17.04 5.15
N ALA A 406 12.97 -17.35 5.59
CA ALA A 406 14.07 -16.38 5.65
C ALA A 406 14.51 -15.87 4.27
N PHE A 407 14.14 -16.55 3.19
CA PHE A 407 14.50 -16.27 1.81
C PHE A 407 13.30 -16.42 0.89
N CYS A 408 12.96 -15.37 0.11
CA CYS A 408 11.83 -15.39 -0.83
C CYS A 408 12.25 -15.53 -2.31
N GLY A 409 13.53 -15.34 -2.64
CA GLY A 409 14.05 -15.40 -4.03
C GLY A 409 13.55 -14.29 -4.97
N ASN A 410 12.77 -13.32 -4.47
CA ASN A 410 12.13 -12.28 -5.30
C ASN A 410 12.20 -10.87 -4.68
N CYS A 411 13.09 -10.61 -3.74
CA CYS A 411 13.31 -9.26 -3.23
C CYS A 411 14.77 -8.84 -3.45
N GLY A 412 15.01 -7.54 -3.46
CA GLY A 412 16.34 -6.98 -3.69
C GLY A 412 17.41 -7.58 -2.78
N ASN A 413 17.10 -7.79 -1.49
CA ASN A 413 18.05 -8.37 -0.55
C ASN A 413 18.34 -9.86 -0.84
N CYS A 414 17.33 -10.65 -1.22
CA CYS A 414 17.55 -12.06 -1.60
C CYS A 414 18.34 -12.21 -2.91
N LEU A 415 18.26 -11.23 -3.80
CA LEU A 415 18.94 -11.23 -5.09
C LEU A 415 20.31 -10.54 -5.05
N THR A 416 20.67 -9.92 -3.93
CA THR A 416 21.96 -9.28 -3.71
C THR A 416 22.90 -10.28 -3.02
N ASP A 417 24.10 -10.43 -3.56
CA ASP A 417 25.16 -11.19 -2.90
C ASP A 417 25.80 -10.32 -1.81
N PHE A 418 25.62 -10.73 -0.55
CA PHE A 418 26.18 -10.05 0.60
C PHE A 418 27.39 -10.82 1.13
N GLU A 419 28.47 -10.09 1.39
CA GLU A 419 29.61 -10.59 2.16
C GLU A 419 29.44 -10.24 3.62
N GLU A 420 29.66 -11.21 4.49
CA GLU A 420 29.72 -10.98 5.92
C GLU A 420 31.12 -10.50 6.31
N VAL A 421 31.20 -9.29 6.84
CA VAL A 421 32.46 -8.66 7.27
C VAL A 421 32.40 -8.48 8.78
N ASP A 422 33.40 -9.03 9.48
CA ASP A 422 33.55 -8.74 10.92
C ASP A 422 34.00 -7.28 11.10
N ALA A 423 33.10 -6.48 11.62
CA ALA A 423 33.31 -5.07 11.89
C ALA A 423 33.43 -4.78 13.40
N THR A 424 33.68 -5.81 14.22
CA THR A 424 33.73 -5.70 15.69
C THR A 424 34.70 -4.61 16.16
N THR A 425 35.94 -4.63 15.66
CA THR A 425 36.95 -3.63 16.03
C THR A 425 36.54 -2.21 15.65
N ASP A 426 35.95 -2.02 14.47
CA ASP A 426 35.55 -0.71 14.00
C ASP A 426 34.29 -0.21 14.74
N ALA A 427 33.35 -1.10 15.04
CA ALA A 427 32.20 -0.79 15.89
C ALA A 427 32.61 -0.35 17.31
N LEU A 428 33.60 -1.04 17.92
CA LEU A 428 34.16 -0.64 19.21
C LEU A 428 34.84 0.73 19.15
N LYS A 429 35.57 1.05 18.07
CA LYS A 429 36.14 2.39 17.86
C LYS A 429 35.08 3.47 17.80
N VAL A 430 33.96 3.22 17.11
CA VAL A 430 32.83 4.16 17.00
C VAL A 430 32.20 4.40 18.37
N VAL A 431 31.82 3.34 19.11
CA VAL A 431 31.20 3.48 20.44
C VAL A 431 32.14 4.16 21.42
N SER A 432 33.44 3.82 21.37
CA SER A 432 34.47 4.48 22.18
C SER A 432 34.58 5.97 21.87
N CYS A 433 34.49 6.38 20.61
CA CYS A 433 34.50 7.79 20.23
C CYS A 433 33.31 8.55 20.83
N VAL A 434 32.10 7.99 20.71
CA VAL A 434 30.90 8.59 21.31
C VAL A 434 31.07 8.72 22.83
N ALA A 435 31.61 7.69 23.50
CA ALA A 435 31.87 7.71 24.92
C ALA A 435 32.88 8.81 25.31
N ARG A 436 33.98 9.00 24.54
CA ARG A 436 34.96 10.06 24.78
C ARG A 436 34.41 11.45 24.57
N VAL A 437 33.52 11.65 23.60
CA VAL A 437 32.83 12.90 23.38
C VAL A 437 31.89 13.21 24.55
N ALA A 438 31.13 12.20 25.03
CA ALA A 438 30.24 12.32 26.18
C ALA A 438 30.98 12.63 27.49
N GLN A 439 32.15 12.02 27.74
CA GLN A 439 33.02 12.29 28.90
C GLN A 439 33.46 13.76 28.99
N ARG A 440 33.47 14.49 27.87
CA ARG A 440 33.73 15.95 27.87
C ARG A 440 32.48 16.81 28.06
N GLY A 441 31.37 16.21 28.44
CA GLY A 441 30.08 16.91 28.59
C GLY A 441 29.53 17.43 27.27
N ARG A 442 29.88 16.81 26.12
CA ARG A 442 29.50 17.24 24.77
C ARG A 442 28.77 16.12 24.03
N SER A 443 28.06 16.51 23.00
CA SER A 443 27.45 15.58 22.06
C SER A 443 27.81 15.98 20.61
N ALA A 444 27.75 15.03 19.68
CA ALA A 444 28.09 15.24 18.30
C ALA A 444 27.20 14.41 17.36
N GLY A 445 26.83 14.98 16.21
CA GLY A 445 26.12 14.25 15.16
C GLY A 445 26.99 13.23 14.45
N ALA A 446 26.38 12.29 13.75
CA ALA A 446 27.06 11.17 13.06
C ALA A 446 28.21 11.64 12.13
N SER A 447 28.00 12.73 11.38
CA SER A 447 29.05 13.28 10.51
C SER A 447 30.25 13.78 11.31
N MET A 448 30.02 14.45 12.45
CA MET A 448 31.10 14.94 13.30
C MET A 448 31.87 13.77 13.95
N ILE A 449 31.18 12.73 14.42
CA ILE A 449 31.81 11.49 14.95
C ILE A 449 32.68 10.84 13.86
N ALA A 450 32.16 10.74 12.63
CA ALA A 450 32.94 10.22 11.50
C ALA A 450 34.17 11.08 11.20
N ASP A 451 34.05 12.40 11.22
CA ASP A 451 35.15 13.35 11.01
C ASP A 451 36.25 13.20 12.09
N VAL A 452 35.86 13.05 13.36
CA VAL A 452 36.79 12.81 14.48
C VAL A 452 37.54 11.49 14.29
N LEU A 453 36.80 10.40 14.04
CA LEU A 453 37.39 9.08 13.83
C LEU A 453 38.36 9.03 12.65
N ARG A 454 38.11 9.83 11.63
CA ARG A 454 38.94 9.91 10.44
C ARG A 454 40.09 10.94 10.55
N GLY A 455 40.18 11.67 11.65
CA GLY A 455 41.22 12.68 11.83
C GLY A 455 41.05 13.92 10.97
N SER A 456 39.81 14.36 10.74
CA SER A 456 39.49 15.58 9.97
C SER A 456 40.02 16.82 10.67
N ARG A 457 40.75 17.67 9.94
CA ARG A 457 41.21 19.01 10.38
C ARG A 457 40.18 20.12 10.14
N GLY A 458 38.90 19.76 9.93
CA GLY A 458 37.83 20.73 9.73
C GLY A 458 37.68 21.66 10.93
N GLU A 459 37.41 22.96 10.67
CA GLU A 459 37.29 24.00 11.68
C GLU A 459 36.37 23.62 12.84
N LYS A 460 35.26 22.94 12.56
CA LYS A 460 34.29 22.50 13.57
C LYS A 460 34.86 21.48 14.54
N VAL A 461 35.75 20.56 14.08
CA VAL A 461 36.41 19.57 14.91
C VAL A 461 37.44 20.24 15.84
N LEU A 462 38.27 21.11 15.26
CA LEU A 462 39.32 21.83 15.99
C LEU A 462 38.69 22.81 17.03
N ARG A 463 37.70 23.60 16.67
CA ARG A 463 37.02 24.53 17.58
C ARG A 463 36.38 23.83 18.77
N ARG A 464 35.95 22.57 18.61
CA ARG A 464 35.39 21.76 19.69
C ARG A 464 36.44 20.99 20.49
N GLY A 465 37.72 21.06 20.10
CA GLY A 465 38.82 20.36 20.74
C GLY A 465 38.72 18.85 20.62
N PHE A 466 38.07 18.33 19.56
CA PHE A 466 37.89 16.89 19.36
C PHE A 466 39.14 16.23 18.73
N ASP A 467 40.05 17.00 18.19
CA ASP A 467 41.38 16.58 17.73
C ASP A 467 42.31 16.07 18.85
N THR A 468 41.99 16.39 20.11
CA THR A 468 42.72 15.90 21.30
C THR A 468 42.15 14.63 21.91
N LEU A 469 41.10 14.06 21.32
CA LEU A 469 40.52 12.79 21.79
C LEU A 469 41.44 11.62 21.42
N SER A 470 41.56 10.63 22.30
CA SER A 470 42.30 9.40 22.02
C SER A 470 41.77 8.59 20.84
N THR A 471 40.56 8.89 20.41
CA THR A 471 39.88 8.29 19.26
C THR A 471 39.97 9.13 17.97
N TYR A 472 40.74 10.24 17.99
CA TYR A 472 40.95 11.05 16.81
C TYR A 472 41.89 10.35 15.81
N GLY A 473 41.43 10.21 14.59
CA GLY A 473 42.20 9.65 13.48
C GLY A 473 42.39 8.12 13.49
N ILE A 474 41.79 7.39 14.45
CA ILE A 474 41.99 5.91 14.55
C ILE A 474 41.30 5.10 13.44
N MET A 475 40.54 5.77 12.56
CA MET A 475 39.88 5.21 11.37
C MET A 475 40.17 6.08 10.13
N ALA A 476 41.39 6.64 10.02
CA ALA A 476 41.75 7.54 8.92
C ALA A 476 41.69 6.85 7.54
N ASP A 477 41.93 5.57 7.50
CA ASP A 477 41.90 4.68 6.33
C ASP A 477 40.47 4.23 5.94
N VAL A 478 39.47 4.41 6.83
CA VAL A 478 38.11 3.96 6.57
C VAL A 478 37.31 5.09 5.87
N PRO A 479 36.61 4.82 4.76
CA PRO A 479 35.77 5.81 4.09
C PRO A 479 34.69 6.39 5.01
N ALA A 480 34.42 7.69 4.94
CA ALA A 480 33.43 8.36 5.79
C ALA A 480 32.02 7.75 5.68
N GLY A 481 31.64 7.26 4.50
CA GLY A 481 30.39 6.52 4.29
C GLY A 481 30.32 5.26 5.15
N ARG A 482 31.42 4.49 5.20
CA ARG A 482 31.49 3.25 5.99
C ARG A 482 31.40 3.52 7.50
N VAL A 483 32.03 4.59 7.99
CA VAL A 483 31.91 4.99 9.40
C VAL A 483 30.46 5.36 9.74
N ARG A 484 29.75 6.03 8.83
CA ARG A 484 28.34 6.38 9.03
C ARG A 484 27.44 5.13 9.01
N GLU A 485 27.67 4.20 8.10
CA GLU A 485 26.96 2.90 8.08
C GLU A 485 27.11 2.15 9.41
N LEU A 486 28.32 2.15 9.97
CA LEU A 486 28.60 1.56 11.28
C LEU A 486 27.81 2.27 12.40
N ILE A 487 27.77 3.61 12.39
CA ILE A 487 27.01 4.38 13.36
C ILE A 487 25.51 4.04 13.24
N ASP A 488 24.99 3.99 12.02
CA ASP A 488 23.57 3.68 11.77
C ASP A 488 23.22 2.27 12.24
N GLU A 489 24.07 1.29 11.99
CA GLU A 489 23.89 -0.09 12.45
C GLU A 489 23.98 -0.21 13.98
N LEU A 490 24.88 0.53 14.62
CA LEU A 490 24.98 0.55 16.08
C LEU A 490 23.76 1.22 16.74
N VAL A 491 23.22 2.26 16.12
CA VAL A 491 21.97 2.88 16.54
C VAL A 491 20.82 1.89 16.36
N PHE A 492 20.77 1.22 15.23
CA PHE A 492 19.75 0.24 14.93
C PHE A 492 19.73 -0.92 15.95
N ARG A 493 20.91 -1.47 16.28
CA ARG A 493 21.02 -2.55 17.28
C ARG A 493 20.85 -2.06 18.73
N GLY A 494 20.55 -0.78 18.94
CA GLY A 494 20.33 -0.21 20.27
C GLY A 494 21.61 -0.05 21.11
N VAL A 495 22.78 -0.19 20.52
CA VAL A 495 24.07 0.09 21.18
C VAL A 495 24.30 1.59 21.32
N LEU A 496 23.86 2.38 20.35
CA LEU A 496 23.83 3.84 20.38
C LEU A 496 22.40 4.32 20.16
N ALA A 497 22.13 5.60 20.45
CA ALA A 497 20.86 6.23 20.12
C ALA A 497 21.10 7.60 19.43
N ARG A 498 20.08 8.08 18.69
CA ARG A 498 20.03 9.45 18.21
C ARG A 498 19.10 10.26 19.09
N THR A 499 19.52 11.50 19.42
CA THR A 499 18.62 12.45 20.08
C THR A 499 17.64 13.03 19.05
N GLY A 500 16.43 13.41 19.50
CA GLY A 500 15.47 14.13 18.66
C GLY A 500 15.88 15.59 18.41
N GLY A 501 15.11 16.30 17.57
CA GLY A 501 15.27 17.73 17.26
C GLY A 501 16.05 18.01 15.97
N ASP A 502 16.19 19.32 15.66
CA ASP A 502 16.77 19.80 14.39
C ASP A 502 18.24 19.44 14.18
N TYR A 503 18.97 19.14 15.26
CA TYR A 503 20.39 18.80 15.22
C TYR A 503 20.65 17.49 15.99
N PRO A 504 20.25 16.31 15.45
CA PRO A 504 20.38 15.06 16.16
C PRO A 504 21.83 14.70 16.43
N THR A 505 22.09 14.30 17.68
CA THR A 505 23.40 13.85 18.13
C THR A 505 23.38 12.35 18.46
N ILE A 506 24.55 11.72 18.41
CA ILE A 506 24.72 10.32 18.76
C ILE A 506 25.08 10.23 20.23
N VAL A 507 24.32 9.43 20.98
CA VAL A 507 24.47 9.25 22.42
C VAL A 507 24.58 7.75 22.79
N LEU A 508 25.11 7.51 23.97
CA LEU A 508 25.21 6.15 24.53
C LEU A 508 23.84 5.68 25.02
N THR A 509 23.62 4.37 25.02
CA THR A 509 22.46 3.69 25.62
C THR A 509 22.89 2.85 26.83
N GLY A 510 21.96 2.24 27.51
CA GLY A 510 22.27 1.24 28.55
C GLY A 510 23.10 0.06 28.04
N SER A 511 22.98 -0.28 26.75
CA SER A 511 23.72 -1.39 26.12
C SER A 511 25.16 -1.04 25.75
N SER A 512 25.51 0.25 25.62
CA SER A 512 26.86 0.68 25.17
C SER A 512 27.98 0.14 26.08
N GLY A 513 27.73 0.11 27.40
CA GLY A 513 28.72 -0.39 28.37
C GLY A 513 28.99 -1.88 28.19
N ALA A 514 27.97 -2.70 28.07
CA ALA A 514 28.08 -4.13 27.83
C ALA A 514 28.75 -4.40 26.48
N PHE A 515 28.40 -3.62 25.44
CA PHE A 515 29.04 -3.71 24.11
C PHE A 515 30.56 -3.45 24.19
N LEU A 516 30.99 -2.38 24.85
CA LEU A 516 32.39 -2.03 25.02
C LEU A 516 33.18 -3.08 25.81
N ARG A 517 32.56 -3.72 26.80
CA ARG A 517 33.18 -4.79 27.60
C ARG A 517 33.07 -6.18 26.98
N ARG A 518 32.40 -6.28 25.82
CA ARG A 518 32.15 -7.56 25.14
C ARG A 518 31.36 -8.55 26.03
N GLU A 519 30.40 -8.06 26.77
CA GLU A 519 29.51 -8.85 27.62
C GLU A 519 28.26 -9.27 26.84
N ALA A 520 27.63 -10.40 27.21
CA ALA A 520 26.42 -10.87 26.57
C ALA A 520 25.32 -9.78 26.54
N PRO A 521 24.59 -9.64 25.45
CA PRO A 521 24.59 -10.44 24.23
C PRO A 521 25.64 -10.01 23.17
N TRP A 522 26.63 -9.18 23.54
CA TRP A 522 27.59 -8.56 22.63
C TRP A 522 28.97 -9.24 22.65
N ASP A 523 29.08 -10.45 23.16
CA ASP A 523 30.29 -11.26 23.25
C ASP A 523 30.72 -11.89 21.90
N GLY A 524 29.77 -12.05 20.95
CA GLY A 524 30.01 -12.52 19.59
C GLY A 524 30.53 -11.45 18.62
N PRO A 525 30.95 -11.81 17.39
CA PRO A 525 31.39 -10.84 16.38
C PRO A 525 30.27 -9.87 15.98
N PHE A 526 30.63 -8.60 15.78
CA PHE A 526 29.73 -7.61 15.19
C PHE A 526 29.84 -7.69 13.67
N VAL A 527 28.99 -8.51 13.06
CA VAL A 527 29.02 -8.78 11.63
C VAL A 527 28.17 -7.75 10.88
N LEU A 528 28.73 -7.20 9.83
CA LEU A 528 28.01 -6.40 8.83
C LEU A 528 27.90 -7.17 7.52
N LYS A 529 26.74 -7.12 6.90
CA LYS A 529 26.52 -7.61 5.54
C LYS A 529 26.76 -6.49 4.55
N VAL A 530 27.74 -6.63 3.69
CA VAL A 530 28.11 -5.65 2.66
C VAL A 530 27.82 -6.24 1.29
N ALA A 531 27.11 -5.49 0.44
CA ALA A 531 26.84 -5.95 -0.91
C ALA A 531 28.15 -6.10 -1.72
N ARG A 532 28.37 -7.25 -2.35
CA ARG A 532 29.43 -7.51 -3.30
C ARG A 532 29.07 -6.90 -4.66
N GLY A 533 29.42 -5.62 -4.88
CA GLY A 533 29.26 -4.99 -6.20
C GLY A 533 27.80 -4.66 -6.59
N VAL A 534 27.64 -4.14 -7.81
CA VAL A 534 26.31 -3.83 -8.39
C VAL A 534 25.54 -5.14 -8.59
N PRO A 535 24.27 -5.24 -8.17
CA PRO A 535 23.48 -6.44 -8.42
C PRO A 535 23.48 -6.74 -9.93
N LYS A 536 23.95 -7.92 -10.33
CA LYS A 536 23.67 -8.42 -11.67
C LYS A 536 22.17 -8.47 -11.79
N ALA A 537 21.60 -7.85 -12.85
CA ALA A 537 20.21 -7.99 -13.18
C ALA A 537 19.81 -9.46 -13.03
N ALA A 538 19.00 -9.75 -12.02
CA ALA A 538 18.74 -11.11 -11.61
C ALA A 538 17.99 -11.83 -12.72
N ARG A 539 18.61 -12.86 -13.25
CA ARG A 539 17.88 -13.97 -13.86
C ARG A 539 17.08 -14.62 -12.73
N ILE A 540 15.78 -14.41 -12.73
CA ILE A 540 14.86 -15.09 -11.83
C ILE A 540 15.02 -16.60 -12.09
N PRO A 541 15.41 -17.42 -11.08
CA PRO A 541 15.34 -18.87 -11.25
C PRO A 541 13.87 -19.23 -11.50
N ALA A 542 13.60 -19.96 -12.57
CA ALA A 542 12.27 -20.51 -12.82
C ALA A 542 11.88 -21.37 -11.61
N ALA A 543 10.77 -21.01 -10.95
CA ALA A 543 10.14 -21.87 -9.97
C ALA A 543 9.71 -23.17 -10.65
N PRO A 544 9.71 -24.34 -9.94
CA PRO A 544 9.33 -25.61 -10.53
C PRO A 544 7.90 -25.52 -11.09
N GLU A 545 7.76 -25.94 -12.34
CA GLU A 545 6.52 -26.00 -13.09
C GLU A 545 5.44 -26.79 -12.34
N LYS A 546 4.48 -26.06 -11.80
CA LYS A 546 3.10 -26.52 -11.77
C LYS A 546 2.39 -25.69 -12.81
N THR A 547 1.67 -26.33 -13.72
CA THR A 547 0.84 -25.73 -14.77
C THR A 547 -0.07 -24.62 -14.21
N ARG A 548 0.48 -23.42 -14.12
CA ARG A 548 -0.26 -22.18 -13.84
C ARG A 548 -0.57 -21.52 -15.17
N ALA A 549 -1.79 -21.01 -15.33
CA ALA A 549 -2.13 -20.08 -16.39
C ALA A 549 -1.09 -18.94 -16.43
N ALA A 550 -0.70 -18.51 -17.63
CA ALA A 550 0.24 -17.41 -17.79
C ALA A 550 -0.27 -16.18 -17.02
N THR A 551 0.58 -15.63 -16.15
CA THR A 551 0.25 -14.49 -15.30
C THR A 551 0.98 -13.22 -15.69
N ASP A 552 1.89 -13.31 -16.68
CA ASP A 552 2.69 -12.19 -17.16
C ASP A 552 2.90 -12.31 -18.67
N VAL A 553 3.01 -11.16 -19.36
CA VAL A 553 3.27 -11.09 -20.81
C VAL A 553 4.57 -11.82 -21.18
N SER A 554 5.57 -11.79 -20.31
CA SER A 554 6.86 -12.48 -20.52
C SER A 554 6.75 -14.03 -20.49
N GLU A 555 5.62 -14.57 -20.02
CA GLU A 555 5.33 -16.00 -19.97
C GLU A 555 4.59 -16.48 -21.24
N LEU A 556 4.15 -15.53 -22.10
CA LEU A 556 3.53 -15.82 -23.38
C LEU A 556 4.60 -16.15 -24.43
N ASP A 557 4.24 -16.99 -25.41
CA ASP A 557 5.05 -17.19 -26.60
C ASP A 557 5.11 -15.92 -27.47
N GLU A 558 5.96 -15.88 -28.48
CA GLU A 558 6.14 -14.71 -29.36
C GLU A 558 4.82 -14.24 -30.00
N VAL A 559 3.98 -15.18 -30.43
CA VAL A 559 2.67 -14.89 -31.02
C VAL A 559 1.73 -14.30 -29.98
N GLY A 560 1.74 -14.83 -28.76
CA GLY A 560 0.94 -14.30 -27.64
C GLY A 560 1.37 -12.91 -27.21
N GLN A 561 2.66 -12.58 -27.30
CA GLN A 561 3.16 -11.24 -27.00
C GLN A 561 2.72 -10.21 -28.07
N ILE A 562 2.75 -10.58 -29.33
CA ILE A 562 2.24 -9.75 -30.43
C ILE A 562 0.73 -9.53 -30.24
N LEU A 563 -0.01 -10.60 -30.04
CA LEU A 563 -1.46 -10.54 -29.80
C LEU A 563 -1.81 -9.67 -28.59
N TYR A 564 -1.01 -9.74 -27.51
CA TYR A 564 -1.21 -8.88 -26.33
C TYR A 564 -1.09 -7.39 -26.68
N ALA A 565 -0.12 -7.01 -27.51
CA ALA A 565 0.02 -5.63 -27.97
C ALA A 565 -1.21 -5.18 -28.78
N GLU A 566 -1.68 -6.00 -29.71
CA GLU A 566 -2.87 -5.73 -30.51
C GLU A 566 -4.15 -5.62 -29.68
N LEU A 567 -4.37 -6.54 -28.72
CA LEU A 567 -5.52 -6.49 -27.83
C LEU A 567 -5.46 -5.28 -26.87
N THR A 568 -4.25 -4.85 -26.49
CA THR A 568 -4.05 -3.64 -25.68
C THR A 568 -4.41 -2.38 -26.48
N GLU A 569 -4.07 -2.32 -27.76
CA GLU A 569 -4.44 -1.23 -28.65
C GLU A 569 -5.97 -1.16 -28.85
N LEU A 570 -6.60 -2.29 -29.21
CA LEU A 570 -8.05 -2.40 -29.35
C LEU A 570 -8.79 -1.96 -28.08
N ARG A 571 -8.33 -2.44 -26.91
CA ARG A 571 -8.87 -2.02 -25.62
C ARG A 571 -8.76 -0.51 -25.42
N GLY A 572 -7.62 0.07 -25.77
CA GLY A 572 -7.38 1.52 -25.68
C GLY A 572 -8.29 2.35 -26.60
N GLU A 573 -8.58 1.87 -27.79
CA GLU A 573 -9.52 2.48 -28.72
C GLU A 573 -10.94 2.48 -28.17
N LEU A 574 -11.43 1.32 -27.74
CA LEU A 574 -12.77 1.16 -27.16
C LEU A 574 -12.96 1.98 -25.87
N ALA A 575 -11.91 2.07 -25.06
CA ALA A 575 -11.93 2.87 -23.85
C ALA A 575 -12.06 4.37 -24.15
N ARG A 576 -11.33 4.87 -25.17
CA ARG A 576 -11.41 6.27 -25.63
C ARG A 576 -12.77 6.59 -26.22
N GLU A 577 -13.33 5.71 -27.06
CA GLU A 577 -14.67 5.88 -27.64
C GLU A 577 -15.77 5.97 -26.58
N GLN A 578 -15.65 5.18 -25.52
CA GLN A 578 -16.65 5.11 -24.44
C GLN A 578 -16.40 6.08 -23.30
N GLY A 579 -15.29 6.81 -23.30
CA GLY A 579 -14.92 7.71 -22.22
C GLY A 579 -14.71 6.98 -20.88
N VAL A 580 -14.16 5.76 -20.88
CA VAL A 580 -13.90 4.96 -19.68
C VAL A 580 -12.43 4.56 -19.59
N PRO A 581 -11.91 4.31 -18.39
CA PRO A 581 -10.57 3.77 -18.21
C PRO A 581 -10.40 2.40 -18.91
N SER A 582 -9.24 2.15 -19.50
CA SER A 582 -8.98 0.94 -20.29
C SER A 582 -9.17 -0.37 -19.50
N TYR A 583 -8.84 -0.38 -18.22
CA TYR A 583 -9.03 -1.55 -17.36
C TYR A 583 -10.50 -1.83 -17.00
N PHE A 584 -11.43 -0.91 -17.27
CA PHE A 584 -12.87 -1.16 -17.15
C PHE A 584 -13.37 -2.08 -18.26
N ILE A 585 -12.78 -1.97 -19.46
CA ILE A 585 -13.07 -2.91 -20.55
C ILE A 585 -12.58 -4.29 -20.13
N PHE A 586 -11.24 -4.48 -20.04
CA PHE A 586 -10.60 -5.69 -19.53
C PHE A 586 -9.30 -5.34 -18.78
N SER A 587 -8.97 -6.09 -17.71
CA SER A 587 -7.70 -5.95 -17.01
C SER A 587 -6.54 -6.51 -17.84
N ASN A 588 -5.29 -6.17 -17.48
CA ASN A 588 -4.12 -6.76 -18.13
C ASN A 588 -4.09 -8.28 -17.95
N ALA A 589 -4.43 -8.79 -16.76
CA ALA A 589 -4.51 -10.22 -16.51
C ALA A 589 -5.56 -10.91 -17.40
N THR A 590 -6.69 -10.25 -17.68
CA THR A 590 -7.70 -10.75 -18.62
C THR A 590 -7.14 -10.84 -20.04
N LEU A 591 -6.40 -9.81 -20.50
CA LEU A 591 -5.76 -9.85 -21.81
C LEU A 591 -4.67 -10.94 -21.90
N VAL A 592 -3.87 -11.12 -20.86
CA VAL A 592 -2.88 -12.21 -20.78
C VAL A 592 -3.57 -13.57 -20.89
N ASP A 593 -4.68 -13.77 -20.18
CA ASP A 593 -5.45 -15.02 -20.22
C ASP A 593 -6.10 -15.24 -21.60
N MET A 594 -6.56 -14.17 -22.30
CA MET A 594 -7.00 -14.22 -23.68
C MET A 594 -5.88 -14.69 -24.62
N CYS A 595 -4.68 -14.12 -24.48
CA CYS A 595 -3.52 -14.47 -25.29
C CYS A 595 -3.02 -15.90 -25.03
N ALA A 596 -3.13 -16.39 -23.82
CA ALA A 596 -2.77 -17.76 -23.45
C ALA A 596 -3.79 -18.79 -23.95
N LYS A 597 -5.09 -18.50 -23.82
CA LYS A 597 -6.19 -19.40 -24.19
C LYS A 597 -6.58 -19.34 -25.66
N ARG A 598 -6.41 -18.17 -26.31
CA ARG A 598 -6.78 -17.89 -27.70
C ARG A 598 -8.18 -18.41 -28.05
N PRO A 599 -9.23 -17.89 -27.38
CA PRO A 599 -10.60 -18.36 -27.58
C PRO A 599 -11.04 -18.12 -29.04
N ARG A 600 -11.71 -19.12 -29.63
CA ARG A 600 -12.22 -19.06 -31.00
C ARG A 600 -13.73 -18.84 -31.06
N THR A 601 -14.43 -19.21 -30.00
CA THR A 601 -15.88 -19.09 -29.90
C THR A 601 -16.28 -18.21 -28.73
N ARG A 602 -17.53 -17.77 -28.74
CA ARG A 602 -18.10 -16.97 -27.64
C ARG A 602 -18.15 -17.76 -26.34
N GLU A 603 -18.34 -19.07 -26.37
CA GLU A 603 -18.31 -19.95 -25.22
C GLU A 603 -16.90 -20.04 -24.60
N GLU A 604 -15.89 -20.22 -25.45
CA GLU A 604 -14.49 -20.19 -25.03
C GLU A 604 -14.08 -18.82 -24.46
N PHE A 605 -14.60 -17.73 -25.04
CA PHE A 605 -14.37 -16.38 -24.57
C PHE A 605 -14.95 -16.14 -23.18
N LEU A 606 -16.12 -16.69 -22.85
CA LEU A 606 -16.69 -16.69 -21.51
C LEU A 606 -15.85 -17.50 -20.51
N GLY A 607 -15.02 -18.42 -20.98
CA GLY A 607 -14.05 -19.15 -20.15
C GLY A 607 -12.79 -18.35 -19.78
N VAL A 608 -12.60 -17.15 -20.34
CA VAL A 608 -11.49 -16.26 -20.00
C VAL A 608 -11.76 -15.58 -18.65
N SER A 609 -10.75 -15.56 -17.80
CA SER A 609 -10.87 -14.93 -16.47
C SER A 609 -11.17 -13.42 -16.58
N GLY A 610 -12.21 -12.94 -15.89
CA GLY A 610 -12.65 -11.54 -15.91
C GLY A 610 -13.57 -11.17 -17.08
N VAL A 611 -14.02 -12.15 -17.87
CA VAL A 611 -15.03 -11.97 -18.93
C VAL A 611 -16.40 -12.47 -18.41
N GLY A 612 -17.23 -11.54 -17.97
CA GLY A 612 -18.64 -11.83 -17.62
C GLY A 612 -19.57 -11.74 -18.83
N ALA A 613 -20.79 -12.29 -18.71
CA ALA A 613 -21.77 -12.37 -19.80
C ALA A 613 -22.00 -11.03 -20.51
N LYS A 614 -22.16 -9.92 -19.77
CA LYS A 614 -22.34 -8.57 -20.34
C LYS A 614 -21.14 -8.06 -21.11
N LYS A 615 -19.92 -8.31 -20.60
CA LYS A 615 -18.69 -7.91 -21.31
C LYS A 615 -18.49 -8.76 -22.57
N ALA A 616 -18.82 -10.05 -22.51
CA ALA A 616 -18.81 -10.92 -23.68
C ALA A 616 -19.84 -10.49 -24.74
N GLU A 617 -21.03 -10.05 -24.31
CA GLU A 617 -22.06 -9.50 -25.21
C GLU A 617 -21.60 -8.20 -25.88
N ARG A 618 -20.97 -7.31 -25.13
CA ARG A 618 -20.59 -5.97 -25.59
C ARG A 618 -19.31 -5.93 -26.41
N TYR A 619 -18.31 -6.74 -26.05
CA TYR A 619 -16.95 -6.67 -26.59
C TYR A 619 -16.49 -7.97 -27.25
N GLY A 620 -17.20 -9.09 -27.03
CA GLY A 620 -16.75 -10.43 -27.44
C GLY A 620 -16.43 -10.53 -28.92
N ASP A 621 -17.31 -10.04 -29.79
CA ASP A 621 -17.14 -10.16 -31.23
C ASP A 621 -15.90 -9.39 -31.74
N LEU A 622 -15.61 -8.23 -31.15
CA LEU A 622 -14.45 -7.40 -31.52
C LEU A 622 -13.13 -8.06 -31.10
N PHE A 623 -13.09 -8.58 -29.85
CA PHE A 623 -11.88 -9.26 -29.36
C PHE A 623 -11.66 -10.61 -30.02
N LEU A 624 -12.72 -11.40 -30.25
CA LEU A 624 -12.64 -12.66 -30.99
C LEU A 624 -12.17 -12.46 -32.44
N ALA A 625 -12.65 -11.43 -33.13
CA ALA A 625 -12.17 -11.10 -34.47
C ALA A 625 -10.67 -10.82 -34.50
N ARG A 626 -10.15 -10.07 -33.49
CA ARG A 626 -8.72 -9.76 -33.38
C ARG A 626 -7.88 -10.98 -32.98
N ILE A 627 -8.40 -11.85 -32.08
CA ILE A 627 -7.70 -13.08 -31.67
C ILE A 627 -7.59 -14.11 -32.80
N ASN A 628 -8.56 -14.12 -33.73
CA ASN A 628 -8.65 -15.08 -34.82
C ASN A 628 -8.10 -14.53 -36.15
N SER A 629 -7.65 -13.26 -36.18
CA SER A 629 -6.94 -12.68 -37.34
C SER A 629 -5.47 -13.09 -37.35
#